data_8afbda6c8ccff7e43df9fac27581469b
#
_entry.id   8afbda6c8ccff7e43df9fac27581469b
#
_cell.length_a   1.000
_cell.length_b   1.000
_cell.length_c   1.000
_cell.angle_alpha   90.00
_cell.angle_beta   90.00
_cell.angle_gamma   90.00
#
_symmetry.space_group_name_H-M   'P 1'
#
loop_
_entity.id
_entity.type
_entity.pdbx_description
1 polymer ?
#
loop_
_entity_poly.entity_id
_entity_poly.type
_entity_poly.pdbx_seq_one_letter_code
_entity_poly.pdbx_strand_id
1 'polypeptide(L)'
;MTPTTQNKETLTEGKIICIDMDGKQLEGELKKTSEYILHTEIYKMRPDVQAVVHCHAPFSTAWALAGETYESKCATEGIMQFGKVPCCRYGTPGTKEILGNLSEYVMDYDT
;
A
#
# COMPACT_ATOMS: atom_id res chain seq x y z
N MET A 1 -4.34 11.99 0.57
CA MET A 1 -3.14 11.14 0.39
C MET A 1 -1.86 11.97 0.30
N THR A 2 -0.72 11.36 0.55
CA THR A 2 0.58 12.03 0.38
C THR A 2 0.94 12.17 -1.10
N PRO A 3 1.59 13.30 -1.50
CA PRO A 3 2.01 13.52 -2.89
C PRO A 3 3.21 12.67 -3.27
N THR A 4 3.41 12.52 -4.59
CA THR A 4 4.60 11.83 -5.14
C THR A 4 5.87 12.67 -4.95
N THR A 5 7.04 12.03 -4.98
CA THR A 5 8.38 12.64 -4.96
C THR A 5 8.70 13.54 -3.76
N GLN A 6 7.86 13.58 -2.74
CA GLN A 6 8.10 14.38 -1.54
C GLN A 6 8.72 13.53 -0.41
N ASN A 7 9.66 14.12 0.32
CA ASN A 7 10.13 13.51 1.55
C ASN A 7 8.98 13.49 2.58
N LYS A 8 8.63 12.28 3.03
CA LYS A 8 7.49 12.06 3.94
C LYS A 8 7.71 12.67 5.32
N GLU A 9 8.96 12.78 5.77
CA GLU A 9 9.31 13.37 7.07
C GLU A 9 9.05 14.89 7.14
N THR A 10 9.05 15.56 5.98
CA THR A 10 8.88 17.03 5.89
C THR A 10 7.52 17.44 5.32
N LEU A 11 6.57 16.51 5.26
CA LEU A 11 5.21 16.84 4.84
C LEU A 11 4.48 17.66 5.91
N THR A 12 3.73 18.64 5.43
CA THR A 12 2.81 19.44 6.23
C THR A 12 1.39 19.23 5.70
N GLU A 13 0.38 19.61 6.48
CA GLU A 13 -1.03 19.49 6.08
C GLU A 13 -1.31 20.14 4.72
N GLY A 14 -0.75 21.33 4.46
CA GLY A 14 -0.93 22.05 3.20
C GLY A 14 -0.34 21.35 1.96
N LYS A 15 0.46 20.30 2.15
CA LYS A 15 1.01 19.48 1.06
C LYS A 15 0.20 18.21 0.81
N ILE A 16 -0.77 17.90 1.66
CA ILE A 16 -1.65 16.73 1.47
C ILE A 16 -2.63 17.03 0.33
N ILE A 17 -2.90 16.03 -0.48
CA ILE A 17 -3.85 16.15 -1.58
C ILE A 17 -5.09 15.29 -1.33
N CYS A 18 -6.22 15.75 -1.84
CA CYS A 18 -7.47 14.99 -1.87
C CYS A 18 -7.72 14.47 -3.28
N ILE A 19 -8.10 13.20 -3.38
CA ILE A 19 -8.57 12.59 -4.63
C ILE A 19 -9.90 11.88 -4.39
N ASP A 20 -10.69 11.70 -5.44
CA ASP A 20 -11.83 10.81 -5.40
C ASP A 20 -11.41 9.33 -5.59
N MET A 21 -12.37 8.42 -5.52
CA MET A 21 -12.13 6.97 -5.66
C MET A 21 -11.75 6.55 -7.07
N ASP A 22 -11.93 7.42 -8.06
CA ASP A 22 -11.49 7.20 -9.44
C ASP A 22 -10.12 7.83 -9.74
N GLY A 23 -9.54 8.44 -8.71
CA GLY A 23 -8.19 9.01 -8.75
C GLY A 23 -8.16 10.42 -9.35
N LYS A 24 -9.29 11.10 -9.52
CA LYS A 24 -9.32 12.52 -9.90
C LYS A 24 -8.91 13.35 -8.69
N GLN A 25 -7.92 14.22 -8.86
CA GLN A 25 -7.51 15.15 -7.82
C GLN A 25 -8.54 16.24 -7.63
N LEU A 26 -9.03 16.37 -6.40
CA LEU A 26 -10.05 17.34 -6.00
C LEU A 26 -9.42 18.57 -5.36
N GLU A 27 -8.40 18.35 -4.51
CA GLU A 27 -7.73 19.42 -3.75
C GLU A 27 -6.23 19.18 -3.68
N GLY A 28 -5.48 20.25 -3.40
CA GLY A 28 -4.03 20.28 -3.28
C GLY A 28 -3.31 20.64 -4.58
N GLU A 29 -2.12 21.22 -4.45
CA GLU A 29 -1.34 21.74 -5.58
C GLU A 29 -0.32 20.74 -6.12
N LEU A 30 0.12 19.80 -5.27
CA LEU A 30 1.11 18.81 -5.61
C LEU A 30 0.52 17.63 -6.37
N LYS A 31 1.34 16.96 -7.16
CA LYS A 31 0.92 15.78 -7.94
C LYS A 31 0.66 14.59 -7.01
N LYS A 32 -0.46 13.90 -7.21
CA LYS A 32 -0.79 12.64 -6.52
C LYS A 32 0.28 11.57 -6.77
N THR A 33 0.38 10.60 -5.84
CA THR A 33 1.24 9.43 -6.05
C THR A 33 0.79 8.59 -7.24
N SER A 34 1.73 7.96 -7.95
CA SER A 34 1.42 6.98 -9.00
C SER A 34 0.71 5.74 -8.47
N GLU A 35 0.90 5.46 -7.17
CA GLU A 35 0.34 4.29 -6.48
C GLU A 35 -1.10 4.51 -5.98
N TYR A 36 -1.76 5.59 -6.37
CA TYR A 36 -3.13 5.88 -5.95
C TYR A 36 -4.11 4.76 -6.29
N ILE A 37 -3.86 4.03 -7.38
CA ILE A 37 -4.67 2.88 -7.82
C ILE A 37 -4.73 1.82 -6.71
N LEU A 38 -3.57 1.46 -6.14
CA LEU A 38 -3.50 0.50 -5.04
C LEU A 38 -4.34 0.95 -3.84
N HIS A 39 -4.17 2.22 -3.43
CA HIS A 39 -4.92 2.77 -2.29
C HIS A 39 -6.44 2.77 -2.55
N THR A 40 -6.88 3.25 -3.71
CA THR A 40 -8.32 3.35 -4.01
C THR A 40 -8.97 1.98 -4.17
N GLU A 41 -8.29 1.00 -4.75
CA GLU A 41 -8.83 -0.36 -4.87
C GLU A 41 -8.94 -1.06 -3.52
N ILE A 42 -7.98 -0.88 -2.61
CA ILE A 42 -8.11 -1.40 -1.23
C ILE A 42 -9.35 -0.82 -0.55
N TYR A 43 -9.56 0.50 -0.61
CA TYR A 43 -10.76 1.13 -0.02
C TYR A 43 -12.08 0.66 -0.65
N LYS A 44 -12.08 0.33 -1.95
CA LYS A 44 -13.27 -0.22 -2.63
C LYS A 44 -13.58 -1.65 -2.17
N MET A 45 -12.54 -2.47 -1.97
CA MET A 45 -12.68 -3.86 -1.52
C MET A 45 -12.93 -3.99 -0.02
N ARG A 46 -12.35 -3.07 0.78
CA ARG A 46 -12.40 -3.06 2.25
C ARG A 46 -12.98 -1.74 2.79
N PRO A 47 -14.31 -1.60 2.80
CA PRO A 47 -14.97 -0.39 3.31
C PRO A 47 -14.73 -0.11 4.81
N ASP A 48 -14.27 -1.11 5.56
CA ASP A 48 -13.88 -1.04 6.96
C ASP A 48 -12.51 -0.38 7.16
N VAL A 49 -11.63 -0.42 6.14
CA VAL A 49 -10.28 0.15 6.20
C VAL A 49 -10.34 1.67 6.11
N GLN A 50 -9.70 2.36 7.06
CA GLN A 50 -9.68 3.82 7.13
C GLN A 50 -8.35 4.45 6.73
N ALA A 51 -7.28 3.66 6.66
CA ALA A 51 -5.97 4.11 6.22
C ALA A 51 -5.24 3.01 5.46
N VAL A 52 -4.50 3.40 4.43
CA VAL A 52 -3.61 2.51 3.69
C VAL A 52 -2.20 3.10 3.74
N VAL A 53 -1.25 2.34 4.26
CA VAL A 53 0.17 2.71 4.31
C VAL A 53 0.94 1.89 3.29
N HIS A 54 1.53 2.56 2.32
CA HIS A 54 2.43 1.95 1.34
C HIS A 54 3.85 2.46 1.58
N CYS A 55 4.78 1.55 1.79
CA CYS A 55 6.20 1.86 1.95
C CYS A 55 7.08 0.77 1.33
N HIS A 56 8.33 1.13 1.05
CA HIS A 56 9.35 0.22 0.53
C HIS A 56 10.31 -0.15 1.67
N ALA A 57 9.82 -0.89 2.66
CA ALA A 57 10.64 -1.36 3.77
C ALA A 57 11.72 -2.35 3.27
N PRO A 58 13.03 -2.11 3.54
CA PRO A 58 14.11 -2.87 2.90
C PRO A 58 14.01 -4.38 3.09
N PHE A 59 13.68 -4.84 4.29
CA PHE A 59 13.57 -6.27 4.56
C PHE A 59 12.34 -6.90 3.90
N SER A 60 11.18 -6.24 3.95
CA SER A 60 9.98 -6.72 3.25
C SER A 60 10.18 -6.74 1.73
N THR A 61 10.88 -5.75 1.19
CA THR A 61 11.24 -5.70 -0.22
C THR A 61 12.17 -6.87 -0.60
N ALA A 62 13.12 -7.23 0.26
CA ALA A 62 14.01 -8.38 0.02
C ALA A 62 13.22 -9.69 -0.05
N TRP A 63 12.24 -9.91 0.84
CA TRP A 63 11.33 -11.05 0.79
C TRP A 63 10.51 -11.07 -0.50
N ALA A 64 9.96 -9.93 -0.89
CA ALA A 64 9.19 -9.80 -2.13
C ALA A 64 10.03 -10.07 -3.38
N LEU A 65 11.30 -9.63 -3.41
CA LEU A 65 12.23 -9.93 -4.50
C LEU A 65 12.58 -11.42 -4.60
N ALA A 66 12.57 -12.13 -3.48
CA ALA A 66 12.72 -13.58 -3.45
C ALA A 66 11.44 -14.33 -3.92
N GLY A 67 10.32 -13.63 -4.06
CA GLY A 67 9.03 -14.23 -4.39
C GLY A 67 8.40 -15.01 -3.23
N GLU A 68 8.86 -14.73 -2.00
CA GLU A 68 8.50 -15.49 -0.81
C GLU A 68 7.51 -14.75 0.06
N THR A 69 6.53 -15.48 0.55
CA THR A 69 5.64 -15.02 1.61
C THR A 69 6.39 -15.05 2.95
N TYR A 70 6.33 -13.94 3.70
CA TYR A 70 6.86 -13.93 5.04
C TYR A 70 5.88 -14.57 6.03
N GLU A 71 6.37 -15.54 6.80
CA GLU A 71 5.63 -16.15 7.90
C GLU A 71 6.53 -16.16 9.14
N SER A 72 6.12 -15.40 10.16
CA SER A 72 6.87 -15.36 11.43
C SER A 72 6.76 -16.69 12.16
N LYS A 73 7.91 -17.29 12.49
CA LYS A 73 7.96 -18.57 13.24
C LYS A 73 8.62 -18.45 14.61
N CYS A 74 9.19 -17.30 14.93
CA CYS A 74 10.04 -17.15 16.12
C CYS A 74 9.84 -15.85 16.91
N ALA A 75 9.09 -14.88 16.37
CA ALA A 75 8.81 -13.62 17.06
C ALA A 75 7.33 -13.56 17.44
N THR A 76 7.05 -13.56 18.74
CA THR A 76 5.68 -13.57 19.27
C THR A 76 4.86 -12.41 18.72
N GLU A 77 5.41 -11.20 18.66
CA GLU A 77 4.77 -10.01 18.13
C GLU A 77 4.45 -10.17 16.64
N GLY A 78 5.37 -10.73 15.87
CA GLY A 78 5.18 -11.01 14.46
C GLY A 78 4.08 -12.03 14.21
N ILE A 79 4.00 -13.08 15.04
CA ILE A 79 2.97 -14.12 14.93
C ILE A 79 1.58 -13.55 15.29
N MET A 80 1.50 -12.79 16.39
CA MET A 80 0.22 -12.29 16.89
C MET A 80 -0.34 -11.12 16.09
N GLN A 81 0.52 -10.24 15.55
CA GLN A 81 0.07 -9.04 14.84
C GLN A 81 -0.11 -9.29 13.34
N PHE A 82 0.76 -10.06 12.73
CA PHE A 82 0.77 -10.25 11.28
C PHE A 82 0.54 -11.71 10.89
N GLY A 83 1.06 -12.65 11.67
CA GLY A 83 1.05 -14.07 11.34
C GLY A 83 1.80 -14.33 10.03
N LYS A 84 1.16 -14.03 8.94
CA LYS A 84 1.64 -14.20 7.58
C LYS A 84 1.47 -12.89 6.80
N VAL A 85 2.52 -12.52 6.04
CA VAL A 85 2.48 -11.40 5.09
C VAL A 85 2.60 -11.99 3.68
N PRO A 86 1.51 -12.07 2.91
CA PRO A 86 1.54 -12.70 1.60
C PRO A 86 2.33 -11.86 0.59
N CYS A 87 3.06 -12.54 -0.30
CA CYS A 87 3.73 -11.91 -1.42
C CYS A 87 2.80 -11.94 -2.63
N CYS A 88 2.30 -10.77 -3.04
CA CYS A 88 1.54 -10.63 -4.27
C CYS A 88 2.42 -10.80 -5.52
N ARG A 89 1.80 -11.17 -6.63
CA ARG A 89 2.48 -11.18 -7.93
C ARG A 89 2.95 -9.78 -8.30
N TYR A 90 4.11 -9.71 -8.93
CA TYR A 90 4.63 -8.42 -9.42
C TYR A 90 3.66 -7.77 -10.41
N GLY A 91 3.52 -6.46 -10.28
CA GLY A 91 2.80 -5.61 -11.21
C GLY A 91 3.53 -4.29 -11.43
N THR A 92 3.43 -3.74 -12.63
CA THR A 92 4.10 -2.51 -13.02
C THR A 92 3.57 -1.32 -12.22
N PRO A 93 4.42 -0.60 -11.46
CA PRO A 93 4.02 0.57 -10.69
C PRO A 93 3.35 1.65 -11.56
N GLY A 94 2.31 2.29 -11.03
CA GLY A 94 1.55 3.33 -11.74
C GLY A 94 0.56 2.81 -12.79
N THR A 95 0.42 1.50 -12.94
CA THR A 95 -0.57 0.86 -13.80
C THR A 95 -1.52 -0.01 -12.99
N LYS A 96 -2.60 -0.52 -13.60
CA LYS A 96 -3.50 -1.47 -12.93
C LYS A 96 -2.84 -2.82 -12.62
N GLU A 97 -1.73 -3.14 -13.26
CA GLU A 97 -0.97 -4.36 -12.99
C GLU A 97 -0.41 -4.40 -11.57
N ILE A 98 -0.23 -3.23 -10.92
CA ILE A 98 0.23 -3.15 -9.53
C ILE A 98 -0.69 -3.90 -8.55
N LEU A 99 -1.94 -4.09 -8.92
CA LEU A 99 -2.87 -4.85 -8.10
C LEU A 99 -2.50 -6.34 -8.04
N GLY A 100 -1.77 -6.83 -9.06
CA GLY A 100 -1.33 -8.23 -9.12
C GLY A 100 -2.49 -9.19 -8.83
N ASN A 101 -2.38 -9.90 -7.71
CA ASN A 101 -3.44 -10.75 -7.16
C ASN A 101 -3.90 -10.29 -5.75
N LEU A 102 -3.88 -8.99 -5.51
CA LEU A 102 -4.28 -8.38 -4.24
C LEU A 102 -5.65 -8.88 -3.75
N SER A 103 -6.60 -9.05 -4.67
CA SER A 103 -7.96 -9.53 -4.36
C SER A 103 -8.00 -10.92 -3.71
N GLU A 104 -6.96 -11.73 -3.87
CA GLU A 104 -6.84 -13.04 -3.25
C GLU A 104 -6.51 -12.95 -1.76
N TYR A 105 -5.96 -11.82 -1.30
CA TYR A 105 -5.42 -11.66 0.05
C TYR A 105 -6.07 -10.53 0.86
N VAL A 106 -6.53 -9.47 0.20
CA VAL A 106 -6.96 -8.23 0.86
C VAL A 106 -8.10 -8.42 1.87
N MET A 107 -8.91 -9.46 1.72
CA MET A 107 -10.00 -9.76 2.67
C MET A 107 -9.53 -10.44 3.94
N ASP A 108 -8.40 -11.15 3.90
CA ASP A 108 -7.90 -11.99 4.99
C ASP A 108 -6.69 -11.38 5.71
N TYR A 109 -6.04 -10.38 5.11
CA TYR A 109 -4.80 -9.80 5.62
C TYR A 109 -4.86 -8.27 5.62
N ASP A 110 -4.32 -7.67 6.69
CA ASP A 110 -4.18 -6.22 6.84
C ASP A 110 -2.76 -5.73 6.47
N THR A 111 -1.87 -6.66 6.11
CA THR A 111 -0.47 -6.40 5.70
C THR A 111 -0.11 -7.25 4.49
#